data_27ccc640c14e6bf711fb67a82aa9b413
#
_entry.id   27ccc640c14e6bf711fb67a82aa9b413
#
_cell.length_a   1.000
_cell.length_b   1.000
_cell.length_c   1.000
_cell.angle_alpha   90.00
_cell.angle_beta   90.00
_cell.angle_gamma   90.00
#
_symmetry.space_group_name_H-M   'P 1'
#
loop_
_entity.id
_entity.type
_entity.pdbx_description
1 polymer ?
#
loop_
_entity_poly.entity_id
_entity_poly.type
_entity_poly.pdbx_seq_one_letter_code
_entity_poly.pdbx_strand_id
1 'polypeptide(L)'
;LQSAVTADQSQQQPGQDPEAQDNSMPAPGTTDTSFRLPVPTDTAVLPPGPVSLAEEKEQPLVYVFEIKEMIAAPIWRTTKLAFAEADSLDADLVIIDMNTYGGEVGAADSIRTFLLNAKIPVYVFINDNAASAGALISIACDRIYMKPGAKIGAATVVNQSGEQVPDKFQSYMRATMRATAEAQGKDTVIVNGDTTLVWKRNPDIAEAMVDPR
;
A
#
# COMPACT_ATOMS: atom_id res chain seq x y z
N LEU A 1 21.11 -47.83 -2.85
CA LEU A 1 22.29 -47.75 -1.96
C LEU A 1 22.09 -46.56 -1.03
N GLN A 2 21.83 -46.90 0.25
CA GLN A 2 21.74 -46.03 1.41
C GLN A 2 23.10 -45.39 1.73
N SER A 3 23.05 -44.16 2.21
CA SER A 3 23.96 -43.75 3.31
C SER A 3 23.35 -42.58 4.06
N ALA A 4 22.95 -42.86 5.27
CA ALA A 4 22.63 -41.93 6.33
C ALA A 4 23.94 -41.33 6.88
N VAL A 5 23.93 -40.06 7.32
CA VAL A 5 24.91 -39.53 8.26
C VAL A 5 24.16 -38.80 9.37
N THR A 6 24.50 -39.23 10.56
CA THR A 6 23.89 -39.01 11.87
C THR A 6 24.26 -37.64 12.46
N ALA A 7 23.38 -37.14 13.31
CA ALA A 7 23.53 -35.96 14.16
C ALA A 7 24.67 -36.07 15.14
N ASP A 8 25.31 -34.95 15.46
CA ASP A 8 26.10 -34.79 16.71
C ASP A 8 25.47 -33.62 17.52
N GLN A 9 25.07 -33.98 18.72
CA GLN A 9 24.59 -33.07 19.77
C GLN A 9 25.79 -32.81 20.71
N SER A 10 26.16 -31.55 20.83
CA SER A 10 27.01 -31.09 21.93
C SER A 10 26.29 -30.06 22.77
N GLN A 11 26.00 -30.47 23.98
CA GLN A 11 25.48 -29.67 25.10
C GLN A 11 26.51 -28.61 25.53
N GLN A 12 26.02 -27.42 25.89
CA GLN A 12 26.60 -26.60 26.95
C GLN A 12 25.54 -25.79 27.66
N GLN A 13 25.48 -26.01 28.96
CA GLN A 13 24.70 -25.31 29.98
C GLN A 13 25.56 -24.23 30.68
N PRO A 14 25.06 -23.54 31.74
CA PRO A 14 24.71 -22.12 31.70
C PRO A 14 25.66 -21.25 32.52
N GLY A 15 25.73 -19.97 32.24
CA GLY A 15 26.52 -18.98 32.99
C GLY A 15 25.62 -17.88 33.57
N GLN A 16 25.43 -17.96 34.85
CA GLN A 16 25.30 -16.95 35.93
C GLN A 16 24.91 -15.51 35.58
N ASP A 17 23.80 -15.09 36.24
CA ASP A 17 23.40 -13.70 36.45
C ASP A 17 24.41 -12.91 37.29
N PRO A 18 24.58 -11.60 37.07
CA PRO A 18 24.99 -10.69 38.11
C PRO A 18 23.85 -9.74 38.56
N GLU A 19 23.61 -9.85 39.86
CA GLU A 19 23.17 -8.86 40.83
C GLU A 19 22.38 -7.63 40.39
N ALA A 20 21.15 -7.58 40.92
CA ALA A 20 20.31 -6.40 41.04
C ALA A 20 20.96 -5.35 41.97
N GLN A 21 21.28 -4.17 41.47
CA GLN A 21 21.56 -3.00 42.31
C GLN A 21 20.24 -2.25 42.58
N ASP A 22 19.84 -2.29 43.83
CA ASP A 22 18.85 -1.45 44.47
C ASP A 22 19.26 0.01 44.39
N ASN A 23 18.48 0.85 43.73
CA ASN A 23 18.64 2.28 43.67
C ASN A 23 17.34 2.96 44.15
N SER A 24 17.09 2.84 45.48
CA SER A 24 16.03 3.58 46.18
C SER A 24 16.38 5.04 46.25
N MET A 25 15.69 5.88 45.50
CA MET A 25 15.71 7.35 45.68
C MET A 25 14.76 7.76 46.81
N PRO A 26 15.17 8.72 47.66
CA PRO A 26 14.33 9.25 48.74
C PRO A 26 13.22 10.17 48.19
N ALA A 27 12.07 10.09 48.82
CA ALA A 27 10.92 10.95 48.53
C ALA A 27 11.21 12.45 48.84
N PRO A 28 10.78 13.40 48.00
CA PRO A 28 10.83 14.82 48.32
C PRO A 28 9.69 15.21 49.24
N GLY A 29 10.08 15.96 50.27
CA GLY A 29 9.20 16.48 51.32
C GLY A 29 8.14 17.45 50.80
N THR A 30 6.98 17.36 51.44
CA THR A 30 5.86 18.27 51.33
C THR A 30 6.22 19.66 51.86
N THR A 31 6.29 20.66 50.98
CA THR A 31 6.17 22.08 51.38
C THR A 31 4.82 22.58 50.90
N ASP A 32 3.93 22.74 51.90
CA ASP A 32 2.69 23.48 51.77
C ASP A 32 3.03 24.98 51.56
N THR A 33 2.73 25.48 50.36
CA THR A 33 2.69 26.93 50.12
C THR A 33 1.40 27.23 49.39
N SER A 34 0.36 27.49 50.16
CA SER A 34 -0.93 28.00 49.70
C SER A 34 -0.76 29.41 49.13
N PHE A 35 -0.46 29.50 47.83
CA PHE A 35 -0.51 30.75 47.09
C PHE A 35 -1.91 30.96 46.54
N ARG A 36 -2.72 31.74 47.23
CA ARG A 36 -4.06 32.16 46.78
C ARG A 36 -3.90 33.30 45.79
N LEU A 37 -4.12 33.02 44.50
CA LEU A 37 -4.29 34.05 43.48
C LEU A 37 -5.64 34.76 43.67
N PRO A 38 -5.70 36.10 43.52
CA PRO A 38 -6.96 36.83 43.54
C PRO A 38 -7.80 36.43 42.33
N VAL A 39 -9.05 36.05 42.56
CA VAL A 39 -10.05 35.80 41.54
C VAL A 39 -10.50 37.15 40.98
N PRO A 40 -10.35 37.45 39.69
CA PRO A 40 -10.99 38.60 39.08
C PRO A 40 -12.50 38.39 39.07
N THR A 41 -13.23 39.08 39.88
CA THR A 41 -14.66 39.26 39.72
C THR A 41 -14.91 40.30 38.63
N ASP A 42 -15.64 39.89 37.69
CA ASP A 42 -16.25 40.62 36.57
C ASP A 42 -15.68 40.30 35.20
N THR A 43 -16.12 39.13 34.67
CA THR A 43 -16.04 38.90 33.25
C THR A 43 -17.48 38.95 32.70
N ALA A 44 -17.85 40.06 32.08
CA ALA A 44 -19.06 40.15 31.31
C ALA A 44 -19.08 38.99 30.28
N VAL A 45 -19.98 38.04 30.47
CA VAL A 45 -20.24 36.97 29.49
C VAL A 45 -20.87 37.63 28.26
N LEU A 46 -20.05 37.85 27.23
CA LEU A 46 -20.56 38.20 25.91
C LEU A 46 -21.47 37.04 25.43
N PRO A 47 -22.64 37.38 24.87
CA PRO A 47 -23.49 36.32 24.28
C PRO A 47 -22.69 35.58 23.23
N PRO A 48 -22.85 34.25 23.10
CA PRO A 48 -22.17 33.50 22.06
C PRO A 48 -22.58 34.12 20.72
N GLY A 49 -21.58 34.61 20.00
CA GLY A 49 -21.74 35.02 18.61
C GLY A 49 -22.33 33.85 17.79
N PRO A 50 -22.92 34.12 16.61
CA PRO A 50 -23.50 33.06 15.80
C PRO A 50 -22.46 31.98 15.61
N VAL A 51 -22.77 30.77 16.12
CA VAL A 51 -21.97 29.57 15.86
C VAL A 51 -22.09 29.38 14.37
N SER A 52 -21.04 29.72 13.63
CA SER A 52 -20.91 29.29 12.25
C SER A 52 -21.04 27.79 12.29
N LEU A 53 -22.15 27.26 11.76
CA LEU A 53 -22.27 25.85 11.45
C LEU A 53 -21.09 25.58 10.49
N ALA A 54 -20.02 25.00 11.02
CA ALA A 54 -18.98 24.46 10.17
C ALA A 54 -19.74 23.56 9.19
N GLU A 55 -19.61 23.83 7.89
CA GLU A 55 -20.15 22.98 6.84
C GLU A 55 -19.71 21.58 7.19
N GLU A 56 -20.68 20.72 7.46
CA GLU A 56 -20.45 19.30 7.76
C GLU A 56 -19.84 18.75 6.48
N LYS A 57 -18.53 18.55 6.48
CA LYS A 57 -17.81 18.05 5.32
C LYS A 57 -18.41 16.69 5.00
N GLU A 58 -19.15 16.59 3.91
CA GLU A 58 -19.72 15.33 3.45
C GLU A 58 -18.63 14.26 3.48
N GLN A 59 -18.93 13.12 4.08
CA GLN A 59 -17.96 12.04 4.14
C GLN A 59 -17.74 11.52 2.71
N PRO A 60 -16.48 11.30 2.28
CA PRO A 60 -16.21 10.86 0.93
C PRO A 60 -16.84 9.49 0.68
N LEU A 61 -17.51 9.35 -0.46
CA LEU A 61 -18.08 8.08 -0.91
C LEU A 61 -16.99 7.23 -1.54
N VAL A 62 -16.73 6.07 -0.95
CA VAL A 62 -15.71 5.12 -1.43
C VAL A 62 -16.39 3.91 -2.03
N TYR A 63 -16.13 3.64 -3.31
CA TYR A 63 -16.59 2.44 -4.00
C TYR A 63 -15.53 1.35 -3.92
N VAL A 64 -15.90 0.15 -3.47
CA VAL A 64 -14.95 -0.98 -3.32
C VAL A 64 -15.40 -2.14 -4.18
N PHE A 65 -14.50 -2.70 -5.00
CA PHE A 65 -14.74 -3.96 -5.69
C PHE A 65 -13.51 -4.89 -5.62
N GLU A 66 -13.75 -6.16 -5.89
CA GLU A 66 -12.77 -7.22 -5.68
C GLU A 66 -12.20 -7.73 -7.00
N ILE A 67 -10.89 -8.01 -7.01
CA ILE A 67 -10.20 -8.82 -8.02
C ILE A 67 -9.51 -9.97 -7.29
N LYS A 68 -10.21 -11.08 -7.15
CA LYS A 68 -9.75 -12.28 -6.41
C LYS A 68 -9.57 -13.51 -7.28
N GLU A 69 -9.89 -13.39 -8.56
CA GLU A 69 -9.83 -14.48 -9.53
C GLU A 69 -8.72 -14.26 -10.56
N MET A 70 -8.59 -15.20 -11.48
CA MET A 70 -7.68 -15.08 -12.62
C MET A 70 -8.10 -13.92 -13.52
N ILE A 71 -7.15 -13.05 -13.85
CA ILE A 71 -7.36 -11.92 -14.75
C ILE A 71 -7.65 -12.42 -16.16
N ALA A 72 -8.88 -12.22 -16.61
CA ALA A 72 -9.37 -12.62 -17.93
C ALA A 72 -10.52 -11.69 -18.35
N ALA A 73 -11.15 -11.95 -19.49
CA ALA A 73 -12.25 -11.15 -20.02
C ALA A 73 -13.40 -10.90 -19.02
N PRO A 74 -13.81 -11.84 -18.13
CA PRO A 74 -14.81 -11.56 -17.10
C PRO A 74 -14.39 -10.45 -16.13
N ILE A 75 -13.15 -10.48 -15.64
CA ILE A 75 -12.62 -9.46 -14.71
C ILE A 75 -12.55 -8.09 -15.40
N TRP A 76 -12.14 -8.04 -16.67
CA TRP A 76 -12.22 -6.82 -17.46
C TRP A 76 -13.64 -6.24 -17.53
N ARG A 77 -14.63 -7.12 -17.77
CA ARG A 77 -16.04 -6.70 -17.76
C ARG A 77 -16.48 -6.18 -16.40
N THR A 78 -16.16 -6.91 -15.33
CA THR A 78 -16.49 -6.51 -13.95
C THR A 78 -15.87 -5.15 -13.61
N THR A 79 -14.60 -4.92 -13.98
CA THR A 79 -13.94 -3.63 -13.78
C THR A 79 -14.72 -2.49 -14.43
N LYS A 80 -15.13 -2.65 -15.70
CA LYS A 80 -15.92 -1.61 -16.38
C LYS A 80 -17.26 -1.34 -15.71
N LEU A 81 -17.95 -2.39 -15.25
CA LEU A 81 -19.23 -2.25 -14.56
C LEU A 81 -19.07 -1.56 -13.20
N ALA A 82 -18.03 -1.93 -12.44
CA ALA A 82 -17.72 -1.31 -11.16
C ALA A 82 -17.46 0.20 -11.30
N PHE A 83 -16.69 0.60 -12.32
CA PHE A 83 -16.44 2.02 -12.57
C PHE A 83 -17.68 2.78 -13.08
N ALA A 84 -18.53 2.14 -13.90
CA ALA A 84 -19.78 2.75 -14.33
C ALA A 84 -20.73 2.96 -13.14
N GLU A 85 -20.77 2.02 -12.20
CA GLU A 85 -21.56 2.14 -10.98
C GLU A 85 -20.96 3.21 -10.04
N ALA A 86 -19.63 3.21 -9.83
CA ALA A 86 -18.95 4.24 -9.04
C ALA A 86 -19.20 5.65 -9.58
N ASP A 87 -19.15 5.83 -10.91
CA ASP A 87 -19.46 7.10 -11.57
C ASP A 87 -20.94 7.51 -11.38
N SER A 88 -21.87 6.56 -11.47
CA SER A 88 -23.30 6.81 -11.27
C SER A 88 -23.67 7.19 -9.82
N LEU A 89 -22.82 6.82 -8.87
CA LEU A 89 -22.95 7.11 -7.45
C LEU A 89 -22.15 8.36 -7.03
N ASP A 90 -21.51 9.05 -7.96
CA ASP A 90 -20.59 10.17 -7.69
C ASP A 90 -19.52 9.80 -6.65
N ALA A 91 -18.92 8.61 -6.77
CA ALA A 91 -17.88 8.14 -5.84
C ALA A 91 -16.62 8.99 -5.94
N ASP A 92 -16.07 9.37 -4.78
CA ASP A 92 -14.83 10.16 -4.67
C ASP A 92 -13.56 9.32 -4.85
N LEU A 93 -13.68 8.00 -4.64
CA LEU A 93 -12.56 7.07 -4.66
C LEU A 93 -13.04 5.66 -5.02
N VAL A 94 -12.27 4.97 -5.85
CA VAL A 94 -12.42 3.52 -6.07
C VAL A 94 -11.28 2.77 -5.39
N ILE A 95 -11.62 1.73 -4.63
CA ILE A 95 -10.62 0.81 -4.05
C ILE A 95 -10.79 -0.57 -4.68
N ILE A 96 -9.70 -1.13 -5.16
CA ILE A 96 -9.61 -2.51 -5.65
C ILE A 96 -9.05 -3.39 -4.53
N ASP A 97 -9.86 -4.32 -3.99
CA ASP A 97 -9.35 -5.38 -3.10
C ASP A 97 -8.75 -6.49 -3.95
N MET A 98 -7.40 -6.56 -3.95
CA MET A 98 -6.61 -7.39 -4.84
C MET A 98 -6.10 -8.64 -4.14
N ASN A 99 -6.42 -9.82 -4.71
CA ASN A 99 -5.78 -11.09 -4.37
C ASN A 99 -5.80 -12.03 -5.57
N THR A 100 -4.79 -11.94 -6.44
CA THR A 100 -4.74 -12.73 -7.68
C THR A 100 -3.33 -13.25 -7.97
N TYR A 101 -3.26 -14.42 -8.58
CA TYR A 101 -2.02 -14.98 -9.13
C TYR A 101 -1.72 -14.53 -10.56
N GLY A 102 -2.58 -13.70 -11.14
CA GLY A 102 -2.39 -13.15 -12.48
C GLY A 102 -3.42 -13.66 -13.49
N GLY A 103 -3.02 -13.71 -14.76
CA GLY A 103 -3.89 -14.15 -15.84
C GLY A 103 -3.45 -13.66 -17.21
N GLU A 104 -4.41 -13.38 -18.09
CA GLU A 104 -4.18 -13.03 -19.49
C GLU A 104 -3.59 -11.63 -19.65
N VAL A 105 -2.50 -11.54 -20.43
CA VAL A 105 -1.81 -10.27 -20.72
C VAL A 105 -2.77 -9.25 -21.36
N GLY A 106 -3.60 -9.67 -22.31
CA GLY A 106 -4.53 -8.77 -23.01
C GLY A 106 -5.60 -8.18 -22.11
N ALA A 107 -6.15 -8.98 -21.20
CA ALA A 107 -7.12 -8.50 -20.20
C ALA A 107 -6.45 -7.54 -19.20
N ALA A 108 -5.25 -7.89 -18.74
CA ALA A 108 -4.46 -7.05 -17.84
C ALA A 108 -4.11 -5.69 -18.47
N ASP A 109 -3.67 -5.68 -19.73
CA ASP A 109 -3.33 -4.45 -20.46
C ASP A 109 -4.56 -3.55 -20.68
N SER A 110 -5.72 -4.16 -20.95
CA SER A 110 -6.99 -3.45 -21.07
C SER A 110 -7.37 -2.77 -19.76
N ILE A 111 -7.28 -3.49 -18.63
CA ILE A 111 -7.55 -2.96 -17.29
C ILE A 111 -6.53 -1.85 -16.96
N ARG A 112 -5.23 -2.09 -17.15
CA ARG A 112 -4.16 -1.11 -16.94
C ARG A 112 -4.44 0.21 -17.69
N THR A 113 -4.72 0.10 -18.98
CA THR A 113 -4.98 1.27 -19.83
C THR A 113 -6.22 2.03 -19.36
N PHE A 114 -7.25 1.32 -18.94
CA PHE A 114 -8.46 1.91 -18.39
C PHE A 114 -8.18 2.65 -17.08
N LEU A 115 -7.44 2.05 -16.15
CA LEU A 115 -7.10 2.66 -14.86
C LEU A 115 -6.24 3.92 -15.01
N LEU A 116 -5.24 3.90 -15.90
CA LEU A 116 -4.41 5.07 -16.19
C LEU A 116 -5.20 6.27 -16.75
N ASN A 117 -6.40 6.04 -17.29
CA ASN A 117 -7.28 7.08 -17.83
C ASN A 117 -8.54 7.31 -16.97
N ALA A 118 -8.61 6.68 -15.80
CA ALA A 118 -9.75 6.85 -14.89
C ALA A 118 -9.82 8.31 -14.38
N LYS A 119 -11.04 8.85 -14.28
CA LYS A 119 -11.28 10.19 -13.75
C LYS A 119 -11.38 10.19 -12.23
N ILE A 120 -11.88 9.09 -11.67
CA ILE A 120 -11.99 8.87 -10.22
C ILE A 120 -10.65 8.32 -9.75
N PRO A 121 -10.07 8.82 -8.66
CA PRO A 121 -8.87 8.25 -8.07
C PRO A 121 -9.02 6.76 -7.78
N VAL A 122 -8.00 5.96 -8.08
CA VAL A 122 -8.03 4.50 -7.91
C VAL A 122 -6.93 4.06 -6.97
N TYR A 123 -7.31 3.43 -5.86
CA TYR A 123 -6.38 2.80 -4.95
C TYR A 123 -6.49 1.29 -5.05
N VAL A 124 -5.39 0.59 -4.86
CA VAL A 124 -5.40 -0.86 -4.73
C VAL A 124 -4.95 -1.25 -3.32
N PHE A 125 -5.70 -2.14 -2.71
CA PHE A 125 -5.32 -2.81 -1.47
C PHE A 125 -4.96 -4.26 -1.78
N ILE A 126 -3.67 -4.60 -1.66
CA ILE A 126 -3.19 -5.96 -1.89
C ILE A 126 -3.32 -6.75 -0.60
N ASN A 127 -4.33 -7.63 -0.56
CA ASN A 127 -4.67 -8.41 0.63
C ASN A 127 -3.68 -9.56 0.86
N ASP A 128 -3.27 -10.28 -0.21
CA ASP A 128 -2.26 -11.34 -0.14
C ASP A 128 -1.35 -11.34 -1.39
N ASN A 129 -1.90 -11.47 -2.59
CA ASN A 129 -1.12 -11.54 -3.82
C ASN A 129 -1.60 -10.55 -4.88
N ALA A 130 -0.63 -9.88 -5.51
CA ALA A 130 -0.79 -9.19 -6.79
C ALA A 130 0.31 -9.70 -7.73
N ALA A 131 0.21 -10.96 -8.14
CA ALA A 131 1.20 -11.60 -8.99
C ALA A 131 0.92 -11.37 -10.48
N SER A 132 1.97 -11.30 -11.29
CA SER A 132 1.89 -11.24 -12.77
C SER A 132 0.98 -10.10 -13.26
N ALA A 133 -0.13 -10.41 -13.92
CA ALA A 133 -1.15 -9.43 -14.34
C ALA A 133 -1.65 -8.55 -13.19
N GLY A 134 -1.74 -9.10 -11.97
CA GLY A 134 -2.09 -8.34 -10.76
C GLY A 134 -1.07 -7.24 -10.43
N ALA A 135 0.22 -7.49 -10.62
CA ALA A 135 1.25 -6.47 -10.44
C ALA A 135 1.11 -5.33 -11.46
N LEU A 136 0.90 -5.66 -12.74
CA LEU A 136 0.70 -4.67 -13.80
C LEU A 136 -0.51 -3.76 -13.51
N ILE A 137 -1.62 -4.35 -13.09
CA ILE A 137 -2.84 -3.61 -12.70
C ILE A 137 -2.57 -2.74 -11.47
N SER A 138 -1.87 -3.28 -10.47
CA SER A 138 -1.60 -2.56 -9.23
C SER A 138 -0.71 -1.32 -9.45
N ILE A 139 0.33 -1.41 -10.29
CA ILE A 139 1.19 -0.25 -10.58
C ILE A 139 0.48 0.82 -11.42
N ALA A 140 -0.63 0.50 -12.08
CA ALA A 140 -1.46 1.45 -12.80
C ALA A 140 -2.41 2.25 -11.88
N CYS A 141 -2.59 1.86 -10.64
CA CYS A 141 -3.43 2.57 -9.67
C CYS A 141 -2.68 3.77 -9.07
N ASP A 142 -3.41 4.81 -8.62
CA ASP A 142 -2.82 6.02 -8.02
C ASP A 142 -2.08 5.72 -6.71
N ARG A 143 -2.58 4.79 -5.90
CA ARG A 143 -1.96 4.36 -4.64
C ARG A 143 -2.00 2.85 -4.50
N ILE A 144 -0.93 2.30 -3.90
CA ILE A 144 -0.85 0.88 -3.54
C ILE A 144 -0.72 0.78 -2.02
N TYR A 145 -1.64 0.04 -1.42
CA TYR A 145 -1.58 -0.36 -0.02
C TYR A 145 -1.45 -1.87 0.04
N MET A 146 -0.65 -2.37 0.96
CA MET A 146 -0.38 -3.80 1.10
C MET A 146 -0.57 -4.24 2.54
N LYS A 147 -1.27 -5.35 2.73
CA LYS A 147 -1.29 -6.03 4.03
C LYS A 147 0.12 -6.53 4.38
N PRO A 148 0.52 -6.52 5.65
CA PRO A 148 1.78 -7.15 6.06
C PRO A 148 1.89 -8.60 5.54
N GLY A 149 2.98 -8.92 4.84
CA GLY A 149 3.20 -10.22 4.20
C GLY A 149 2.61 -10.38 2.79
N ALA A 150 1.86 -9.40 2.29
CA ALA A 150 1.38 -9.42 0.91
C ALA A 150 2.53 -9.26 -0.09
N LYS A 151 2.31 -9.76 -1.31
CA LYS A 151 3.33 -9.87 -2.36
C LYS A 151 2.85 -9.18 -3.64
N ILE A 152 3.78 -8.50 -4.32
CA ILE A 152 3.56 -7.90 -5.64
C ILE A 152 4.75 -8.24 -6.54
N GLY A 153 4.51 -8.58 -7.81
CA GLY A 153 5.57 -8.86 -8.80
C GLY A 153 5.33 -10.14 -9.59
N ALA A 154 6.42 -10.90 -9.85
CA ALA A 154 6.38 -12.14 -10.64
C ALA A 154 5.69 -11.96 -12.00
N ALA A 155 6.02 -10.89 -12.73
CA ALA A 155 5.37 -10.52 -13.99
C ALA A 155 6.04 -11.13 -15.23
N THR A 156 6.91 -12.15 -15.06
CA THR A 156 7.47 -12.92 -16.17
C THR A 156 6.34 -13.55 -16.99
N VAL A 157 6.37 -13.34 -18.31
CA VAL A 157 5.34 -13.89 -19.20
C VAL A 157 5.62 -15.38 -19.42
N VAL A 158 4.60 -16.20 -19.17
CA VAL A 158 4.64 -17.65 -19.37
C VAL A 158 3.53 -18.10 -20.32
N ASN A 159 3.71 -19.23 -20.95
CA ASN A 159 2.68 -19.91 -21.74
C ASN A 159 1.71 -20.68 -20.82
N GLN A 160 0.75 -21.38 -21.41
CA GLN A 160 -0.23 -22.18 -20.65
C GLN A 160 0.40 -23.35 -19.87
N SER A 161 1.61 -23.80 -20.26
CA SER A 161 2.35 -24.85 -19.56
C SER A 161 3.21 -24.29 -18.40
N GLY A 162 3.22 -22.96 -18.19
CA GLY A 162 4.06 -22.30 -17.18
C GLY A 162 5.49 -22.07 -17.62
N GLU A 163 5.84 -22.34 -18.89
CA GLU A 163 7.17 -22.12 -19.45
C GLU A 163 7.32 -20.67 -19.92
N GLN A 164 8.50 -20.10 -19.74
CA GLN A 164 8.80 -18.75 -20.21
C GLN A 164 8.65 -18.65 -21.74
N VAL A 165 7.94 -17.62 -22.18
CA VAL A 165 7.87 -17.28 -23.61
C VAL A 165 9.17 -16.60 -24.07
N PRO A 166 9.44 -16.58 -25.41
CA PRO A 166 10.65 -15.97 -25.97
C PRO A 166 10.88 -14.52 -25.48
N ASP A 167 12.14 -14.13 -25.41
CA ASP A 167 12.58 -12.83 -24.82
C ASP A 167 11.89 -11.60 -25.42
N LYS A 168 11.49 -11.64 -26.69
CA LYS A 168 10.74 -10.53 -27.29
C LYS A 168 9.44 -10.18 -26.53
N PHE A 169 8.77 -11.18 -25.95
CA PHE A 169 7.57 -10.97 -25.15
C PHE A 169 7.91 -10.48 -23.74
N GLN A 170 9.03 -10.97 -23.18
CA GLN A 170 9.55 -10.46 -21.91
C GLN A 170 9.97 -9.01 -22.04
N SER A 171 10.67 -8.66 -23.14
CA SER A 171 11.07 -7.29 -23.42
C SER A 171 9.87 -6.35 -23.57
N TYR A 172 8.81 -6.79 -24.24
CA TYR A 172 7.56 -6.03 -24.33
C TYR A 172 6.93 -5.82 -22.94
N MET A 173 6.87 -6.87 -22.10
CA MET A 173 6.33 -6.76 -20.76
C MET A 173 7.18 -5.85 -19.87
N ARG A 174 8.52 -5.94 -19.92
CA ARG A 174 9.42 -5.00 -19.22
C ARG A 174 9.12 -3.56 -19.60
N ALA A 175 9.02 -3.26 -20.90
CA ALA A 175 8.69 -1.93 -21.38
C ALA A 175 7.30 -1.47 -20.92
N THR A 176 6.31 -2.36 -20.91
CA THR A 176 4.95 -2.06 -20.45
C THR A 176 4.93 -1.75 -18.95
N MET A 177 5.62 -2.53 -18.12
CA MET A 177 5.72 -2.28 -16.68
C MET A 177 6.41 -0.95 -16.39
N ARG A 178 7.55 -0.68 -17.06
CA ARG A 178 8.27 0.60 -16.97
C ARG A 178 7.37 1.77 -17.36
N ALA A 179 6.76 1.74 -18.54
CA ALA A 179 5.91 2.82 -19.02
C ALA A 179 4.69 3.07 -18.11
N THR A 180 4.14 2.02 -17.52
CA THR A 180 3.04 2.13 -16.55
C THR A 180 3.50 2.85 -15.28
N ALA A 181 4.68 2.51 -14.77
CA ALA A 181 5.26 3.17 -13.60
C ALA A 181 5.57 4.66 -13.88
N GLU A 182 6.13 4.96 -15.05
CA GLU A 182 6.43 6.33 -15.49
C GLU A 182 5.16 7.17 -15.66
N ALA A 183 4.07 6.60 -16.17
CA ALA A 183 2.78 7.25 -16.32
C ALA A 183 2.19 7.77 -15.00
N GLN A 184 2.54 7.15 -13.87
CA GLN A 184 2.13 7.62 -12.53
C GLN A 184 2.83 8.92 -12.11
N GLY A 185 3.92 9.30 -12.81
CA GLY A 185 4.63 10.55 -12.57
C GLY A 185 5.50 10.54 -11.30
N LYS A 186 5.81 11.74 -10.85
CA LYS A 186 6.69 11.97 -9.69
C LYS A 186 5.99 12.79 -8.63
N ASP A 187 6.31 12.52 -7.38
CA ASP A 187 5.94 13.35 -6.23
C ASP A 187 7.10 14.29 -5.87
N THR A 188 6.75 15.44 -5.35
CA THR A 188 7.72 16.38 -4.77
C THR A 188 7.90 16.04 -3.29
N VAL A 189 9.12 15.73 -2.88
CA VAL A 189 9.47 15.47 -1.48
C VAL A 189 10.55 16.45 -1.01
N ILE A 190 10.52 16.77 0.29
CA ILE A 190 11.55 17.61 0.91
C ILE A 190 12.53 16.67 1.62
N VAL A 191 13.79 16.69 1.20
CA VAL A 191 14.88 15.92 1.81
C VAL A 191 15.95 16.90 2.27
N ASN A 192 16.24 16.95 3.57
CA ASN A 192 17.23 17.85 4.18
C ASN A 192 17.01 19.35 3.87
N GLY A 193 15.76 19.76 3.63
CA GLY A 193 15.40 21.14 3.29
C GLY A 193 15.38 21.42 1.78
N ASP A 194 15.85 20.51 0.95
CA ASP A 194 15.84 20.63 -0.51
C ASP A 194 14.64 19.91 -1.14
N THR A 195 14.06 20.52 -2.16
CA THR A 195 12.96 19.94 -2.94
C THR A 195 13.49 18.97 -3.97
N THR A 196 13.05 17.71 -3.89
CA THR A 196 13.46 16.62 -4.80
C THR A 196 12.24 15.97 -5.44
N LEU A 197 12.33 15.63 -6.73
CA LEU A 197 11.32 14.86 -7.46
C LEU A 197 11.63 13.37 -7.37
N VAL A 198 10.71 12.59 -6.82
CA VAL A 198 10.84 11.15 -6.65
C VAL A 198 9.72 10.45 -7.42
N TRP A 199 10.03 9.37 -8.13
CA TRP A 199 9.01 8.57 -8.80
C TRP A 199 7.98 8.03 -7.82
N LYS A 200 6.69 8.19 -8.10
CA LYS A 200 5.60 7.53 -7.34
C LYS A 200 5.74 6.01 -7.42
N ARG A 201 6.16 5.52 -8.57
CA ARG A 201 6.52 4.11 -8.86
C ARG A 201 7.89 4.12 -9.51
N ASN A 202 8.88 3.48 -8.90
CA ASN A 202 10.19 3.39 -9.50
C ASN A 202 10.12 2.51 -10.77
N PRO A 203 10.42 3.07 -11.98
CA PRO A 203 10.34 2.33 -13.23
C PRO A 203 11.29 1.12 -13.29
N ASP A 204 12.46 1.21 -12.65
CA ASP A 204 13.43 0.11 -12.63
C ASP A 204 12.94 -1.07 -11.78
N ILE A 205 12.25 -0.77 -10.66
CA ILE A 205 11.61 -1.81 -9.85
C ILE A 205 10.47 -2.46 -10.61
N ALA A 206 9.64 -1.67 -11.30
CA ALA A 206 8.54 -2.20 -12.09
C ALA A 206 9.06 -3.12 -13.22
N GLU A 207 10.10 -2.71 -13.94
CA GLU A 207 10.74 -3.53 -14.96
C GLU A 207 11.33 -4.82 -14.39
N ALA A 208 12.01 -4.74 -13.24
CA ALA A 208 12.63 -5.88 -12.56
C ALA A 208 11.61 -6.94 -12.09
N MET A 209 10.31 -6.62 -11.96
CA MET A 209 9.26 -7.60 -11.67
C MET A 209 9.08 -8.65 -12.78
N VAL A 210 9.55 -8.38 -13.99
CA VAL A 210 9.51 -9.32 -15.13
C VAL A 210 10.73 -10.25 -15.14
N ASP A 211 11.78 -9.89 -14.44
CA ASP A 211 13.06 -10.60 -14.45
C ASP A 211 13.00 -11.84 -13.54
N PRO A 212 13.34 -13.04 -14.03
CA PRO A 212 13.32 -14.27 -13.25
C PRO A 212 14.59 -14.46 -12.42
N ARG A 213 14.99 -13.49 -11.63
CA ARG A 213 16.18 -13.57 -10.76
C ARG A 213 15.84 -14.07 -9.37
#